data_25a406515847765c9bf6904aedcb71d4
#
_entry.id   25a406515847765c9bf6904aedcb71d4
#
_cell.length_a   1.000
_cell.length_b   1.000
_cell.length_c   1.000
_cell.angle_alpha   90.00
_cell.angle_beta   90.00
_cell.angle_gamma   90.00
#
_symmetry.space_group_name_H-M   'P 1'
#
loop_
_entity.id
_entity.type
_entity.pdbx_description
1 polymer ?
#
loop_
_entity_poly.entity_id
_entity_poly.type
_entity_poly.pdbx_seq_one_letter_code
_entity_poly.pdbx_strand_id
1 'polypeptide(L)'
;WLIPDTNMPKGNASEGMACPPAIPPIPDWHPHPWAVTAWGGQMIDSNFGDTFLFNGRMRPEYLLGVSMQKRIWRAGPLQLELEADLFAHQAYKQQGGPFNQTVPNANTPAQTFGEGILGLGARLWVQPWLSLGFVEGISYNSAISNYERTYRENYANLLNYLAFELEAAVSPELSMVGRIHHRSGAFGTYSGVKEGSNAYLIGLRYRW
;
A
#
# COMPACT_ATOMS: atom_id res chain seq x y z
N TRP A 1 19.17 -81.18 24.50
CA TRP A 1 19.13 -80.67 23.14
C TRP A 1 19.51 -79.19 23.14
N LEU A 2 20.53 -78.88 22.37
CA LEU A 2 21.34 -77.67 22.29
C LEU A 2 20.55 -76.42 22.09
N ILE A 3 20.79 -75.41 22.98
CA ILE A 3 20.37 -74.02 22.78
C ILE A 3 21.54 -73.32 22.04
N PRO A 4 21.32 -72.72 20.88
CA PRO A 4 22.33 -71.89 20.26
C PRO A 4 22.44 -70.53 20.96
N ASP A 5 23.68 -70.19 21.30
CA ASP A 5 24.10 -68.88 21.77
C ASP A 5 23.74 -67.79 20.73
N THR A 6 22.84 -66.90 21.03
CA THR A 6 22.61 -65.71 20.21
C THR A 6 23.39 -64.54 20.78
N ASN A 7 24.65 -64.44 20.37
CA ASN A 7 25.38 -63.18 20.44
C ASN A 7 24.82 -62.20 19.47
N MET A 8 23.76 -61.50 19.88
CA MET A 8 23.38 -60.27 19.14
C MET A 8 24.34 -59.14 19.57
N PRO A 9 24.95 -58.43 18.59
CA PRO A 9 25.67 -57.21 18.90
C PRO A 9 24.68 -56.18 19.47
N LYS A 10 24.97 -55.71 20.70
CA LYS A 10 24.29 -54.56 21.26
C LYS A 10 24.49 -53.36 20.29
N GLY A 11 23.47 -53.08 19.49
CA GLY A 11 23.45 -51.87 18.70
C GLY A 11 23.59 -50.68 19.63
N ASN A 12 24.59 -49.87 19.40
CA ASN A 12 24.73 -48.59 20.06
C ASN A 12 23.46 -47.76 19.78
N ALA A 13 22.66 -47.66 20.82
CA ALA A 13 21.53 -46.74 20.83
C ALA A 13 22.06 -45.31 20.81
N SER A 14 21.44 -44.50 19.97
CA SER A 14 21.49 -43.07 19.95
C SER A 14 22.80 -42.40 19.50
N GLU A 15 23.12 -42.51 18.23
CA GLU A 15 23.54 -41.27 17.56
C GLU A 15 22.32 -40.35 17.57
N GLY A 16 22.27 -39.46 18.56
CA GLY A 16 21.27 -38.41 18.62
C GLY A 16 21.26 -37.66 17.28
N MET A 17 20.16 -37.67 16.58
CA MET A 17 19.96 -36.76 15.45
C MET A 17 20.27 -35.37 15.95
N ALA A 18 21.44 -34.85 15.58
CA ALA A 18 21.76 -33.46 15.82
C ALA A 18 20.65 -32.64 15.23
N CYS A 19 19.93 -31.85 16.03
CA CYS A 19 18.98 -30.91 15.52
C CYS A 19 19.66 -30.09 14.43
N PRO A 20 19.04 -29.93 13.26
CA PRO A 20 19.60 -29.04 12.25
C PRO A 20 19.93 -27.69 12.91
N PRO A 21 21.05 -27.05 12.57
CA PRO A 21 21.41 -25.78 13.16
C PRO A 21 20.22 -24.83 13.01
N ALA A 22 19.86 -24.16 14.12
CA ALA A 22 18.77 -23.18 14.09
C ALA A 22 19.07 -22.18 12.98
N ILE A 23 18.11 -22.01 12.07
CA ILE A 23 18.23 -20.99 11.02
C ILE A 23 18.49 -19.66 11.72
N PRO A 24 19.60 -18.98 11.43
CA PRO A 24 19.91 -17.73 12.09
C PRO A 24 18.70 -16.78 11.89
N PRO A 25 18.26 -16.08 12.94
CA PRO A 25 17.17 -15.15 12.83
C PRO A 25 17.46 -14.17 11.69
N ILE A 26 16.51 -13.95 10.80
CA ILE A 26 16.63 -12.94 9.73
C ILE A 26 16.94 -11.61 10.44
N PRO A 27 18.06 -10.96 10.09
CA PRO A 27 18.42 -9.70 10.74
C PRO A 27 17.24 -8.75 10.71
N ASP A 28 16.95 -8.07 11.82
CA ASP A 28 15.91 -7.03 11.83
C ASP A 28 16.42 -5.81 11.05
N TRP A 29 16.19 -5.82 9.74
CA TRP A 29 16.59 -4.74 8.85
C TRP A 29 15.86 -3.43 9.14
N HIS A 30 14.75 -3.49 9.87
CA HIS A 30 13.92 -2.33 10.17
C HIS A 30 13.56 -2.28 11.66
N PRO A 31 14.55 -1.97 12.53
CA PRO A 31 14.29 -1.89 13.97
C PRO A 31 13.38 -0.71 14.33
N HIS A 32 13.37 0.32 13.50
CA HIS A 32 12.70 1.60 13.76
C HIS A 32 11.19 1.50 13.66
N PRO A 33 10.43 1.98 14.68
CA PRO A 33 8.98 1.89 14.67
C PRO A 33 8.29 3.03 13.92
N TRP A 34 8.98 4.13 13.67
CA TRP A 34 8.44 5.30 12.99
C TRP A 34 8.98 5.42 11.57
N ALA A 35 8.15 5.92 10.69
CA ALA A 35 8.56 6.28 9.34
C ALA A 35 7.87 7.55 8.88
N VAL A 36 8.56 8.34 8.06
CA VAL A 36 8.01 9.43 7.27
C VAL A 36 8.26 9.14 5.80
N THR A 37 7.28 9.40 4.95
CA THR A 37 7.41 9.25 3.50
C THR A 37 7.05 10.55 2.82
N ALA A 38 7.93 11.07 1.98
CA ALA A 38 7.61 12.17 1.08
C ALA A 38 7.14 11.60 -0.26
N TRP A 39 6.00 12.08 -0.77
CA TRP A 39 5.32 11.57 -1.95
C TRP A 39 5.23 12.58 -3.07
N GLY A 40 5.36 12.09 -4.29
CA GLY A 40 4.96 12.79 -5.51
C GLY A 40 4.22 11.83 -6.43
N GLY A 41 3.20 12.31 -7.14
CA GLY A 41 2.47 11.44 -8.04
C GLY A 41 1.47 12.14 -8.92
N GLN A 42 0.73 11.33 -9.66
CA GLN A 42 -0.21 11.81 -10.67
C GLN A 42 -1.46 10.93 -10.69
N MET A 43 -2.61 11.57 -10.87
CA MET A 43 -3.89 10.91 -11.00
C MET A 43 -3.97 10.09 -12.29
N ILE A 44 -4.58 8.91 -12.19
CA ILE A 44 -4.95 8.08 -13.33
C ILE A 44 -6.48 7.94 -13.40
N ASP A 45 -7.01 8.09 -14.59
CA ASP A 45 -8.39 7.86 -14.93
C ASP A 45 -8.56 6.39 -15.35
N SER A 46 -8.92 5.56 -14.39
CA SER A 46 -9.14 4.12 -14.55
C SER A 46 -10.10 3.63 -13.48
N ASN A 47 -10.68 2.43 -13.69
CA ASN A 47 -11.34 1.69 -12.63
C ASN A 47 -10.27 1.07 -11.70
N PHE A 48 -10.67 0.73 -10.47
CA PHE A 48 -9.76 0.19 -9.49
C PHE A 48 -8.95 -1.03 -10.00
N GLY A 49 -9.62 -2.01 -10.63
CA GLY A 49 -8.93 -3.19 -11.20
C GLY A 49 -7.96 -2.84 -12.33
N ASP A 50 -8.36 -1.93 -13.21
CA ASP A 50 -7.52 -1.48 -14.33
C ASP A 50 -6.27 -0.74 -13.84
N THR A 51 -6.32 -0.09 -12.67
CA THR A 51 -5.18 0.60 -12.06
C THR A 51 -4.02 -0.36 -11.79
N PHE A 52 -4.29 -1.59 -11.35
CA PHE A 52 -3.23 -2.61 -11.14
C PHE A 52 -2.59 -3.10 -12.45
N LEU A 53 -3.31 -2.98 -13.56
CA LEU A 53 -2.84 -3.37 -14.89
C LEU A 53 -2.19 -2.21 -15.66
N PHE A 54 -2.04 -1.05 -15.00
CA PHE A 54 -1.56 0.18 -15.63
C PHE A 54 -2.41 0.58 -16.86
N ASN A 55 -3.68 0.17 -16.85
CA ASN A 55 -4.63 0.42 -17.93
C ASN A 55 -5.48 1.64 -17.57
N GLY A 56 -5.13 2.80 -18.13
CA GLY A 56 -5.81 4.05 -17.86
C GLY A 56 -5.14 5.23 -18.53
N ARG A 57 -5.72 6.41 -18.35
CA ARG A 57 -5.17 7.65 -18.89
C ARG A 57 -4.67 8.54 -17.74
N MET A 58 -3.39 8.90 -17.77
CA MET A 58 -2.86 9.88 -16.83
C MET A 58 -3.56 11.23 -17.00
N ARG A 59 -4.02 11.80 -15.89
CA ARG A 59 -4.68 13.11 -15.83
C ARG A 59 -3.70 14.17 -15.36
N PRO A 60 -3.85 15.43 -15.82
CA PRO A 60 -3.02 16.54 -15.33
C PRO A 60 -3.48 17.00 -13.94
N GLU A 61 -3.55 16.08 -13.01
CA GLU A 61 -3.74 16.29 -11.58
C GLU A 61 -2.58 15.63 -10.83
N TYR A 62 -1.80 16.44 -10.16
CA TYR A 62 -0.60 16.04 -9.45
C TYR A 62 -0.82 16.08 -7.95
N LEU A 63 -0.24 15.12 -7.26
CA LEU A 63 -0.28 14.98 -5.82
C LEU A 63 1.11 15.17 -5.25
N LEU A 64 1.22 16.01 -4.23
CA LEU A 64 2.42 16.13 -3.41
C LEU A 64 2.01 15.94 -1.95
N GLY A 65 2.71 15.11 -1.20
CA GLY A 65 2.28 14.80 0.15
C GLY A 65 3.35 14.24 1.06
N VAL A 66 2.94 14.01 2.29
CA VAL A 66 3.73 13.39 3.34
C VAL A 66 2.87 12.40 4.11
N SER A 67 3.44 11.24 4.42
CA SER A 67 2.85 10.25 5.33
C SER A 67 3.70 10.11 6.57
N MET A 68 3.05 9.92 7.71
CA MET A 68 3.67 9.46 8.93
C MET A 68 3.11 8.09 9.30
N GLN A 69 4.00 7.13 9.58
CA GLN A 69 3.64 5.77 9.92
C GLN A 69 4.26 5.38 11.25
N LYS A 70 3.50 4.62 12.04
CA LYS A 70 3.96 4.03 13.29
C LYS A 70 3.65 2.55 13.30
N ARG A 71 4.68 1.71 13.33
CA ARG A 71 4.52 0.28 13.57
C ARG A 71 3.98 0.06 14.99
N ILE A 72 2.83 -0.61 15.07
CA ILE A 72 2.14 -0.91 16.34
C ILE A 72 2.28 -2.37 16.74
N TRP A 73 2.61 -3.24 15.77
CA TRP A 73 2.78 -4.66 16.00
C TRP A 73 3.67 -5.30 14.94
N ARG A 74 4.35 -6.39 15.31
CA ARG A 74 5.18 -7.19 14.41
C ARG A 74 5.20 -8.65 14.84
N ALA A 75 5.09 -9.57 13.87
CA ALA A 75 5.36 -10.98 14.02
C ALA A 75 6.11 -11.51 12.79
N GLY A 76 7.39 -11.81 12.97
CA GLY A 76 8.26 -12.22 11.87
C GLY A 76 8.27 -11.18 10.74
N PRO A 77 7.91 -11.56 9.49
CA PRO A 77 7.89 -10.65 8.35
C PRO A 77 6.65 -9.73 8.30
N LEU A 78 5.63 -9.99 9.10
CA LEU A 78 4.39 -9.22 9.09
C LEU A 78 4.42 -8.10 10.12
N GLN A 79 3.99 -6.90 9.70
CA GLN A 79 3.86 -5.70 10.54
C GLN A 79 2.47 -5.11 10.39
N LEU A 80 1.97 -4.51 11.48
CA LEU A 80 0.81 -3.62 11.46
C LEU A 80 1.27 -2.21 11.79
N GLU A 81 0.72 -1.24 11.06
CA GLU A 81 1.13 0.17 11.10
C GLU A 81 -0.11 1.07 11.21
N LEU A 82 -0.03 2.12 12.02
CA LEU A 82 -0.93 3.26 11.91
C LEU A 82 -0.34 4.23 10.90
N GLU A 83 -1.19 4.80 10.06
CA GLU A 83 -0.78 5.76 9.04
C GLU A 83 -1.64 7.02 9.08
N ALA A 84 -0.99 8.17 8.91
CA ALA A 84 -1.63 9.46 8.69
C ALA A 84 -0.94 10.17 7.54
N ASP A 85 -1.74 10.61 6.54
CA ASP A 85 -1.23 11.26 5.34
C ASP A 85 -1.84 12.64 5.16
N LEU A 86 -1.05 13.53 4.56
CA LEU A 86 -1.50 14.84 4.08
C LEU A 86 -1.03 15.02 2.64
N PHE A 87 -1.96 15.31 1.74
CA PHE A 87 -1.67 15.59 0.33
C PHE A 87 -2.22 16.95 -0.09
N ALA A 88 -1.50 17.60 -0.97
CA ALA A 88 -1.98 18.71 -1.78
C ALA A 88 -2.20 18.20 -3.22
N HIS A 89 -3.37 18.48 -3.76
CA HIS A 89 -3.75 18.20 -5.13
C HIS A 89 -3.70 19.46 -5.95
N GLN A 90 -3.05 19.40 -7.11
CA GLN A 90 -3.06 20.43 -8.12
C GLN A 90 -3.59 19.86 -9.41
N ALA A 91 -4.87 20.11 -9.68
CA ALA A 91 -5.53 19.74 -10.93
C ALA A 91 -5.51 20.92 -11.91
N TYR A 92 -5.05 20.66 -13.12
CA TYR A 92 -5.17 21.60 -14.24
C TYR A 92 -6.45 21.32 -15.03
N LYS A 93 -6.90 22.28 -15.84
CA LYS A 93 -8.07 22.09 -16.69
C LYS A 93 -7.92 20.84 -17.56
N GLN A 94 -8.91 19.98 -17.51
CA GLN A 94 -8.93 18.70 -18.23
C GLN A 94 -10.05 18.68 -19.25
N GLN A 95 -9.83 18.03 -20.40
CA GLN A 95 -10.80 17.84 -21.46
C GLN A 95 -11.03 16.35 -21.74
N GLY A 96 -12.24 16.01 -22.19
CA GLY A 96 -12.64 14.66 -22.54
C GLY A 96 -13.13 13.86 -21.34
N GLY A 97 -13.78 12.73 -21.64
CA GLY A 97 -14.38 11.83 -20.66
C GLY A 97 -13.39 10.94 -19.94
N PRO A 98 -13.86 10.15 -18.96
CA PRO A 98 -13.11 9.09 -18.33
C PRO A 98 -12.62 8.06 -19.34
N PHE A 99 -11.62 7.28 -18.94
CA PHE A 99 -10.97 6.27 -19.79
C PHE A 99 -11.96 5.35 -20.52
N ASN A 100 -12.98 4.86 -19.82
CA ASN A 100 -13.98 3.91 -20.36
C ASN A 100 -15.34 4.58 -20.69
N GLN A 101 -15.43 5.90 -20.70
CA GLN A 101 -16.68 6.60 -20.98
C GLN A 101 -16.46 7.71 -22.00
N THR A 102 -17.26 7.71 -23.03
CA THR A 102 -17.28 8.80 -24.00
C THR A 102 -18.26 9.86 -23.50
N VAL A 103 -17.78 10.83 -22.73
CA VAL A 103 -18.56 12.02 -22.37
C VAL A 103 -18.12 13.15 -23.28
N PRO A 104 -18.83 13.44 -24.37
CA PRO A 104 -18.49 14.51 -25.27
C PRO A 104 -18.47 15.85 -24.53
N ASN A 105 -17.45 16.66 -24.77
CA ASN A 105 -17.34 18.03 -24.25
C ASN A 105 -17.28 18.20 -22.74
N ALA A 106 -17.04 17.12 -21.96
CA ALA A 106 -16.81 17.24 -20.53
C ALA A 106 -15.51 18.00 -20.26
N ASN A 107 -15.63 19.14 -19.59
CA ASN A 107 -14.50 19.95 -19.14
C ASN A 107 -14.44 19.95 -17.62
N THR A 108 -13.34 19.54 -17.08
CA THR A 108 -13.06 19.61 -15.63
C THR A 108 -12.25 20.87 -15.35
N PRO A 109 -12.77 21.86 -14.61
CA PRO A 109 -12.04 23.06 -14.26
C PRO A 109 -10.79 22.74 -13.44
N ALA A 110 -9.81 23.64 -13.49
CA ALA A 110 -8.65 23.58 -12.59
C ALA A 110 -9.08 23.74 -11.14
N GLN A 111 -8.37 23.07 -10.23
CA GLN A 111 -8.66 23.08 -8.80
C GLN A 111 -7.41 22.77 -8.01
N THR A 112 -7.30 23.40 -6.81
CA THR A 112 -6.32 23.03 -5.79
C THR A 112 -7.08 22.70 -4.52
N PHE A 113 -6.76 21.57 -3.88
CA PHE A 113 -7.38 21.15 -2.63
C PHE A 113 -6.43 20.28 -1.82
N GLY A 114 -6.73 20.09 -0.54
CA GLY A 114 -5.99 19.22 0.36
C GLY A 114 -6.74 17.93 0.63
N GLU A 115 -6.01 16.85 0.91
CA GLU A 115 -6.53 15.57 1.35
C GLU A 115 -5.84 15.15 2.64
N GLY A 116 -6.61 14.69 3.61
CA GLY A 116 -6.14 14.08 4.85
C GLY A 116 -6.60 12.63 4.93
N ILE A 117 -5.70 11.73 5.32
CA ILE A 117 -5.97 10.30 5.42
C ILE A 117 -5.59 9.79 6.80
N LEU A 118 -6.40 8.89 7.34
CA LEU A 118 -6.07 8.08 8.51
C LEU A 118 -6.35 6.63 8.18
N GLY A 119 -5.37 5.75 8.42
CA GLY A 119 -5.46 4.36 8.04
C GLY A 119 -4.74 3.40 8.97
N LEU A 120 -5.08 2.13 8.79
CA LEU A 120 -4.39 0.97 9.38
C LEU A 120 -3.71 0.22 8.24
N GLY A 121 -2.40 0.05 8.36
CA GLY A 121 -1.56 -0.64 7.37
C GLY A 121 -1.18 -2.04 7.83
N ALA A 122 -1.03 -2.93 6.85
CA ALA A 122 -0.37 -4.22 6.99
C ALA A 122 0.79 -4.28 5.99
N ARG A 123 1.97 -4.69 6.47
CA ARG A 123 3.18 -4.81 5.62
C ARG A 123 3.79 -6.17 5.77
N LEU A 124 4.07 -6.80 4.63
CA LEU A 124 4.74 -8.10 4.55
C LEU A 124 6.13 -7.92 3.93
N TRP A 125 7.17 -8.20 4.69
CA TRP A 125 8.55 -8.27 4.19
C TRP A 125 8.79 -9.63 3.53
N VAL A 126 8.80 -9.64 2.19
CA VAL A 126 9.07 -10.86 1.39
C VAL A 126 10.57 -11.13 1.28
N GLN A 127 11.38 -10.08 1.41
CA GLN A 127 12.83 -10.11 1.55
C GLN A 127 13.25 -9.01 2.54
N PRO A 128 14.45 -9.05 3.12
CA PRO A 128 14.91 -7.97 4.01
C PRO A 128 14.85 -6.57 3.38
N TRP A 129 14.97 -6.50 2.05
CA TRP A 129 14.98 -5.26 1.29
C TRP A 129 13.68 -4.99 0.51
N LEU A 130 12.72 -5.93 0.48
CA LEU A 130 11.50 -5.83 -0.34
C LEU A 130 10.25 -6.12 0.49
N SER A 131 9.28 -5.21 0.49
CA SER A 131 8.00 -5.44 1.14
C SER A 131 6.82 -5.09 0.26
N LEU A 132 5.69 -5.73 0.56
CA LEU A 132 4.36 -5.40 0.07
C LEU A 132 3.57 -4.77 1.21
N GLY A 133 2.93 -3.63 0.96
CA GLY A 133 2.10 -2.91 1.90
C GLY A 133 0.66 -2.80 1.43
N PHE A 134 -0.26 -2.83 2.37
CA PHE A 134 -1.66 -2.53 2.18
C PHE A 134 -2.10 -1.58 3.28
N VAL A 135 -2.85 -0.53 2.94
CA VAL A 135 -3.44 0.40 3.92
C VAL A 135 -4.92 0.51 3.63
N GLU A 136 -5.72 0.40 4.67
CA GLU A 136 -7.15 0.69 4.63
C GLU A 136 -7.49 1.78 5.64
N GLY A 137 -8.36 2.70 5.25
CA GLY A 137 -8.70 3.84 6.08
C GLY A 137 -9.79 4.73 5.51
N ILE A 138 -9.74 5.97 5.94
CA ILE A 138 -10.64 7.03 5.47
C ILE A 138 -9.82 8.18 4.91
N SER A 139 -10.34 8.78 3.84
CA SER A 139 -9.79 9.96 3.19
C SER A 139 -10.82 11.08 3.19
N TYR A 140 -10.38 12.28 3.59
CA TYR A 140 -11.18 13.50 3.58
C TYR A 140 -10.53 14.56 2.70
N ASN A 141 -11.24 14.98 1.66
CA ASN A 141 -10.86 16.11 0.80
C ASN A 141 -11.42 17.42 1.35
N SER A 142 -10.60 18.47 1.39
CA SER A 142 -11.01 19.81 1.80
C SER A 142 -12.04 20.44 0.83
N ALA A 143 -12.08 19.95 -0.41
CA ALA A 143 -13.11 20.25 -1.39
C ALA A 143 -13.39 19.01 -2.24
N ILE A 144 -14.63 18.88 -2.73
CA ILE A 144 -14.97 17.80 -3.65
C ILE A 144 -14.21 18.00 -4.96
N SER A 145 -13.49 16.94 -5.38
CA SER A 145 -12.76 16.97 -6.65
C SER A 145 -13.67 17.33 -7.83
N ASN A 146 -13.26 18.29 -8.64
CA ASN A 146 -13.96 18.64 -9.87
C ASN A 146 -14.00 17.45 -10.84
N TYR A 147 -12.99 16.56 -10.81
CA TYR A 147 -13.00 15.33 -11.57
C TYR A 147 -14.14 14.42 -11.13
N GLU A 148 -14.29 14.15 -9.82
CA GLU A 148 -15.37 13.32 -9.31
C GLU A 148 -16.73 13.92 -9.63
N ARG A 149 -16.92 15.24 -9.50
CA ARG A 149 -18.18 15.92 -9.89
C ARG A 149 -18.51 15.78 -11.36
N THR A 150 -17.50 15.75 -12.23
CA THR A 150 -17.72 15.72 -13.68
C THR A 150 -17.98 14.30 -14.18
N TYR A 151 -17.30 13.30 -13.59
CA TYR A 151 -17.24 11.96 -14.16
C TYR A 151 -17.80 10.85 -13.27
N ARG A 152 -18.22 11.18 -12.04
CA ARG A 152 -18.82 10.21 -11.12
C ARG A 152 -20.29 10.54 -10.89
N GLU A 153 -21.10 9.49 -10.75
CA GLU A 153 -22.53 9.61 -10.48
C GLU A 153 -22.80 10.22 -9.11
N ASN A 154 -22.02 9.76 -8.12
CA ASN A 154 -22.04 10.25 -6.74
C ASN A 154 -20.61 10.61 -6.31
N TYR A 155 -20.49 11.59 -5.42
CA TYR A 155 -19.23 12.08 -4.91
C TYR A 155 -19.38 12.60 -3.47
N ALA A 156 -18.29 12.54 -2.69
CA ALA A 156 -18.27 13.04 -1.31
C ALA A 156 -16.85 13.47 -0.89
N ASN A 157 -16.77 14.36 0.11
CA ASN A 157 -15.49 14.73 0.70
C ASN A 157 -14.87 13.56 1.46
N LEU A 158 -15.68 12.83 2.25
CA LEU A 158 -15.24 11.69 3.04
C LEU A 158 -15.51 10.39 2.25
N LEU A 159 -14.47 9.65 1.96
CA LEU A 159 -14.51 8.36 1.27
C LEU A 159 -13.64 7.33 1.99
N ASN A 160 -13.85 6.07 1.64
CA ASN A 160 -12.93 4.99 1.97
C ASN A 160 -11.60 5.19 1.23
N TYR A 161 -10.52 4.83 1.88
CA TYR A 161 -9.18 4.86 1.35
C TYR A 161 -8.55 3.48 1.31
N LEU A 162 -7.95 3.13 0.18
CA LEU A 162 -7.12 1.95 0.03
C LEU A 162 -5.79 2.33 -0.60
N ALA A 163 -4.70 1.78 -0.08
CA ALA A 163 -3.40 1.89 -0.74
C ALA A 163 -2.73 0.53 -0.85
N PHE A 164 -2.00 0.34 -1.94
CA PHE A 164 -1.13 -0.81 -2.17
C PHE A 164 0.28 -0.30 -2.41
N GLU A 165 1.24 -0.82 -1.68
CA GLU A 165 2.62 -0.39 -1.74
C GLU A 165 3.56 -1.50 -2.14
N LEU A 166 4.53 -1.15 -2.97
CA LEU A 166 5.75 -1.90 -3.19
C LEU A 166 6.91 -1.07 -2.68
N GLU A 167 7.64 -1.59 -1.70
CA GLU A 167 8.75 -0.89 -1.09
C GLU A 167 10.06 -1.63 -1.29
N ALA A 168 11.09 -0.91 -1.73
CA ALA A 168 12.45 -1.38 -1.87
C ALA A 168 13.37 -0.60 -0.90
N ALA A 169 13.89 -1.26 0.14
CA ALA A 169 14.83 -0.67 1.09
C ALA A 169 16.23 -0.57 0.47
N VAL A 170 16.80 0.62 0.53
CA VAL A 170 18.17 0.93 0.10
C VAL A 170 19.13 0.79 1.29
N SER A 171 18.65 1.13 2.50
CA SER A 171 19.33 0.92 3.78
C SER A 171 18.27 0.55 4.84
N PRO A 172 18.65 0.22 6.09
CA PRO A 172 17.70 0.00 7.17
C PRO A 172 16.76 1.20 7.41
N GLU A 173 17.23 2.42 7.14
CA GLU A 173 16.49 3.66 7.36
C GLU A 173 15.79 4.20 6.10
N LEU A 174 16.36 3.95 4.90
CA LEU A 174 15.91 4.59 3.66
C LEU A 174 15.34 3.60 2.66
N SER A 175 14.16 3.90 2.13
CA SER A 175 13.47 3.09 1.11
C SER A 175 12.89 3.95 0.00
N MET A 176 12.78 3.36 -1.19
CA MET A 176 11.90 3.84 -2.26
C MET A 176 10.58 3.10 -2.20
N VAL A 177 9.47 3.80 -2.39
CA VAL A 177 8.12 3.22 -2.31
C VAL A 177 7.31 3.65 -3.51
N GLY A 178 6.70 2.68 -4.19
CA GLY A 178 5.63 2.92 -5.15
C GLY A 178 4.28 2.66 -4.48
N ARG A 179 3.28 3.52 -4.73
CA ARG A 179 1.94 3.38 -4.15
C ARG A 179 0.85 3.55 -5.21
N ILE A 180 -0.11 2.64 -5.20
CA ILE A 180 -1.44 2.87 -5.76
C ILE A 180 -2.28 3.51 -4.67
N HIS A 181 -2.76 4.72 -4.92
CA HIS A 181 -3.61 5.50 -4.04
C HIS A 181 -5.03 5.45 -4.59
N HIS A 182 -5.96 4.92 -3.81
CA HIS A 182 -7.33 4.70 -4.24
C HIS A 182 -8.34 5.26 -3.24
N ARG A 183 -9.26 6.08 -3.75
CA ARG A 183 -10.42 6.55 -3.02
C ARG A 183 -11.68 5.94 -3.61
N SER A 184 -12.57 5.41 -2.78
CA SER A 184 -13.85 4.86 -3.22
C SER A 184 -14.93 4.99 -2.16
N GLY A 185 -16.15 4.71 -2.55
CA GLY A 185 -17.28 4.71 -1.62
C GLY A 185 -17.52 3.36 -0.94
N ALA A 186 -16.58 2.40 -0.96
CA ALA A 186 -16.71 1.06 -0.39
C ALA A 186 -18.08 0.42 -0.78
N PHE A 187 -18.27 0.20 -2.08
CA PHE A 187 -19.50 -0.36 -2.66
C PHE A 187 -20.78 0.46 -2.37
N GLY A 188 -20.65 1.77 -2.21
CA GLY A 188 -21.76 2.68 -1.93
C GLY A 188 -22.00 2.97 -0.45
N THR A 189 -21.20 2.40 0.46
CA THR A 189 -21.30 2.66 1.91
C THR A 189 -21.11 4.14 2.24
N TYR A 190 -20.18 4.80 1.55
CA TYR A 190 -19.92 6.22 1.68
C TYR A 190 -20.74 7.00 0.63
N SER A 191 -21.86 7.59 1.07
CA SER A 191 -22.70 8.51 0.26
C SER A 191 -23.17 7.94 -1.11
N GLY A 192 -23.29 6.62 -1.25
CA GLY A 192 -23.65 5.97 -2.51
C GLY A 192 -22.57 6.00 -3.60
N VAL A 193 -21.35 6.47 -3.27
CA VAL A 193 -20.22 6.50 -4.20
C VAL A 193 -19.77 5.08 -4.49
N LYS A 194 -19.56 4.74 -5.76
CA LYS A 194 -18.98 3.46 -6.19
C LYS A 194 -17.48 3.61 -6.39
N GLU A 195 -17.08 4.48 -7.30
CA GLU A 195 -15.71 4.78 -7.69
C GLU A 195 -15.41 6.25 -7.38
N GLY A 196 -14.28 6.51 -6.75
CA GLY A 196 -13.74 7.86 -6.54
C GLY A 196 -12.61 8.16 -7.53
N SER A 197 -11.40 8.25 -7.03
CA SER A 197 -10.20 8.61 -7.80
C SER A 197 -9.02 7.67 -7.49
N ASN A 198 -8.14 7.53 -8.49
CA ASN A 198 -6.93 6.72 -8.41
C ASN A 198 -5.69 7.57 -8.75
N ALA A 199 -4.56 7.30 -8.10
CA ALA A 199 -3.28 7.90 -8.45
C ALA A 199 -2.13 6.91 -8.27
N TYR A 200 -1.06 7.11 -9.04
CA TYR A 200 0.24 6.48 -8.80
C TYR A 200 1.14 7.47 -8.10
N LEU A 201 1.74 7.02 -6.99
CA LEU A 201 2.68 7.80 -6.23
C LEU A 201 4.02 7.08 -6.16
N ILE A 202 5.09 7.88 -6.13
CA ILE A 202 6.44 7.43 -5.80
C ILE A 202 6.88 8.24 -4.59
N GLY A 203 7.52 7.58 -3.63
CA GLY A 203 7.97 8.21 -2.40
C GLY A 203 9.36 7.77 -1.96
N LEU A 204 9.95 8.60 -1.12
CA LEU A 204 11.12 8.29 -0.33
C LEU A 204 10.69 8.17 1.13
N ARG A 205 10.95 7.02 1.73
CA ARG A 205 10.60 6.69 3.12
C ARG A 205 11.85 6.67 3.98
N TYR A 206 11.81 7.41 5.07
CA TYR A 206 12.85 7.39 6.11
C TYR A 206 12.28 6.85 7.42
N ARG A 207 13.03 5.95 8.09
CA ARG A 207 12.68 5.31 9.37
C ARG A 207 13.64 5.70 10.47
N TRP A 208 13.14 5.85 11.72
CA TRP A 208 13.92 6.15 12.94
C TRP A 208 13.31 5.51 14.19
#